data_029f5d6f191ef0d49b600c96577884b7
#
_entry.id   029f5d6f191ef0d49b600c96577884b7
#
_cell.length_a   1.000
_cell.length_b   1.000
_cell.length_c   1.000
_cell.angle_alpha   90.00
_cell.angle_beta   90.00
_cell.angle_gamma   90.00
#
_symmetry.space_group_name_H-M   'P 1'
#
loop_
_entity.id
_entity.type
_entity.pdbx_description
1 polymer ?
#
loop_
_entity_poly.entity_id
_entity_poly.type
_entity_poly.pdbx_seq_one_letter_code
_entity_poly.pdbx_strand_id
1 'polypeptide(L)'
;MRAALYNGKKSIEMTELPTPEAGENDIVVKNIYASICGTDVAVYEHGPGTGHRITVGSEFGHEMVSEVFQVGKNVKNIKVGDRVYPYPRLAKGDPKRAGTTGGFSEYVLIPNAELGKGVYAVPDEISSKEASLIEPFTVGCRAARRSFPRQGENAIVFGAGTIGIAAAIALKYFGCHKVMICDHSDFRLNKAKELGFEICNNGKEDIKAKAQKIFGGAISALGETCDVDIYIDAAGADGIIETYQSMGKVDSRMVVVAVKAGLRPIDVLAMTYGQHAIIGSGGYFPEDVRDVMAIMQSRKWDIESIITDVYPWEQLPQAIEKASRVDKALNVIIHY
;
A
#
# COMPACT_ATOMS: atom_id res chain seq x y z
N MET A 1 26.31 -5.42 10.55
CA MET A 1 25.04 -4.68 10.57
C MET A 1 23.95 -5.48 11.25
N ARG A 2 23.01 -4.83 11.88
CA ARG A 2 21.80 -5.46 12.40
C ARG A 2 20.93 -5.95 11.23
N ALA A 3 20.41 -7.18 11.31
CA ALA A 3 19.58 -7.79 10.27
C ALA A 3 18.45 -8.62 10.87
N ALA A 4 17.30 -8.63 10.20
CA ALA A 4 16.15 -9.43 10.54
C ALA A 4 15.91 -10.49 9.46
N LEU A 5 15.94 -11.76 9.86
CA LEU A 5 15.71 -12.89 8.99
C LEU A 5 14.37 -13.53 9.29
N TYR A 6 13.60 -13.81 8.24
CA TYR A 6 12.39 -14.60 8.38
C TYR A 6 12.74 -16.05 8.67
N ASN A 7 12.43 -16.55 9.85
CA ASN A 7 12.78 -17.91 10.30
C ASN A 7 11.58 -18.86 10.40
N GLY A 8 10.52 -18.57 9.65
CA GLY A 8 9.30 -19.37 9.62
C GLY A 8 8.14 -18.71 10.37
N LYS A 9 7.03 -19.44 10.44
CA LYS A 9 5.78 -18.94 11.06
C LYS A 9 6.02 -18.49 12.50
N LYS A 10 5.65 -17.23 12.80
CA LYS A 10 5.81 -16.55 14.10
C LYS A 10 7.26 -16.50 14.61
N SER A 11 8.22 -16.57 13.69
CA SER A 11 9.64 -16.58 14.03
C SER A 11 10.44 -15.64 13.15
N ILE A 12 11.09 -14.68 13.80
CA ILE A 12 12.05 -13.74 13.18
C ILE A 12 13.34 -13.86 13.98
N GLU A 13 14.42 -14.07 13.29
CA GLU A 13 15.76 -14.06 13.88
C GLU A 13 16.35 -12.66 13.76
N MET A 14 16.57 -12.02 14.91
CA MET A 14 17.28 -10.74 15.02
C MET A 14 18.77 -11.05 15.19
N THR A 15 19.58 -10.71 14.19
CA THR A 15 20.99 -11.16 14.13
C THR A 15 21.93 -10.07 13.60
N GLU A 16 23.21 -10.36 13.53
CA GLU A 16 24.20 -9.54 12.88
C GLU A 16 24.73 -10.22 11.62
N LEU A 17 24.79 -9.46 10.52
CA LEU A 17 25.36 -9.89 9.25
C LEU A 17 26.48 -8.92 8.83
N PRO A 18 27.40 -9.34 7.94
CA PRO A 18 28.32 -8.41 7.30
C PRO A 18 27.55 -7.28 6.59
N THR A 19 27.99 -6.04 6.73
CA THR A 19 27.45 -4.91 5.96
C THR A 19 27.75 -5.16 4.47
N PRO A 20 26.79 -5.00 3.57
CA PRO A 20 27.05 -5.14 2.15
C PRO A 20 27.97 -4.03 1.64
N GLU A 21 28.70 -4.31 0.58
CA GLU A 21 29.57 -3.34 -0.11
C GLU A 21 29.03 -3.05 -1.51
N ALA A 22 29.05 -1.78 -1.91
CA ALA A 22 28.58 -1.38 -3.24
C ALA A 22 29.59 -1.81 -4.32
N GLY A 23 29.11 -2.54 -5.32
CA GLY A 23 29.84 -2.72 -6.57
C GLY A 23 29.89 -1.42 -7.40
N GLU A 24 30.56 -1.46 -8.55
CA GLU A 24 30.78 -0.27 -9.39
C GLU A 24 29.48 0.45 -9.83
N ASN A 25 28.37 -0.27 -9.96
CA ASN A 25 27.08 0.25 -10.43
C ASN A 25 26.01 0.29 -9.33
N ASP A 26 26.38 -0.03 -8.09
CA ASP A 26 25.44 -0.25 -6.99
C ASP A 26 25.50 0.90 -6.00
N ILE A 27 24.52 0.96 -5.11
CA ILE A 27 24.57 1.75 -3.88
C ILE A 27 24.29 0.85 -2.68
N VAL A 28 24.78 1.23 -1.52
CA VAL A 28 24.32 0.73 -0.24
C VAL A 28 23.55 1.86 0.44
N VAL A 29 22.37 1.56 0.93
CA VAL A 29 21.56 2.50 1.69
C VAL A 29 21.45 2.05 3.13
N LYS A 30 21.38 3.00 4.06
CA LYS A 30 21.06 2.80 5.48
C LYS A 30 19.60 3.14 5.70
N ASN A 31 18.81 2.21 6.22
CA ASN A 31 17.39 2.43 6.48
C ASN A 31 17.19 3.41 7.63
N ILE A 32 16.20 4.30 7.50
CA ILE A 32 15.80 5.28 8.52
C ILE A 32 14.52 4.80 9.20
N TYR A 33 13.49 4.50 8.38
CA TYR A 33 12.22 3.92 8.80
C TYR A 33 11.81 2.83 7.81
N ALA A 34 11.10 1.83 8.32
CA ALA A 34 10.39 0.87 7.47
C ALA A 34 8.97 0.66 7.99
N SER A 35 8.00 0.61 7.06
CA SER A 35 6.60 0.29 7.34
C SER A 35 6.39 -1.22 7.26
N ILE A 36 5.42 -1.72 8.02
CA ILE A 36 5.06 -3.13 8.06
C ILE A 36 3.84 -3.34 7.14
N CYS A 37 4.06 -4.06 6.05
CA CYS A 37 3.01 -4.43 5.10
C CYS A 37 2.09 -5.53 5.66
N GLY A 38 0.83 -5.52 5.25
CA GLY A 38 -0.08 -6.64 5.52
C GLY A 38 0.41 -7.99 4.99
N THR A 39 1.26 -7.99 3.96
CA THR A 39 1.89 -9.19 3.42
C THR A 39 2.99 -9.73 4.33
N ASP A 40 3.73 -8.87 5.05
CA ASP A 40 4.70 -9.29 6.07
C ASP A 40 3.98 -9.92 7.27
N VAL A 41 2.85 -9.33 7.68
CA VAL A 41 1.96 -9.90 8.72
C VAL A 41 1.44 -11.27 8.29
N ALA A 42 0.95 -11.41 7.05
CA ALA A 42 0.43 -12.68 6.54
C ALA A 42 1.49 -13.79 6.52
N VAL A 43 2.71 -13.47 6.10
CA VAL A 43 3.84 -14.41 6.11
C VAL A 43 4.23 -14.79 7.54
N TYR A 44 4.28 -13.81 8.44
CA TYR A 44 4.59 -14.06 9.85
C TYR A 44 3.56 -14.97 10.52
N GLU A 45 2.27 -14.67 10.34
CA GLU A 45 1.17 -15.41 10.99
C GLU A 45 0.91 -16.79 10.36
N HIS A 46 1.00 -16.90 9.03
CA HIS A 46 0.50 -18.08 8.30
C HIS A 46 1.57 -18.86 7.54
N GLY A 47 2.76 -18.27 7.35
CA GLY A 47 3.88 -18.91 6.67
C GLY A 47 4.06 -18.46 5.21
N PRO A 48 5.10 -18.97 4.54
CA PRO A 48 5.44 -18.62 3.15
C PRO A 48 4.29 -18.93 2.18
N GLY A 49 4.13 -18.07 1.17
CA GLY A 49 3.11 -18.24 0.12
C GLY A 49 1.77 -17.58 0.43
N THR A 50 1.60 -16.97 1.59
CA THR A 50 0.36 -16.27 1.96
C THR A 50 0.39 -14.77 1.63
N GLY A 51 1.54 -14.13 1.60
CA GLY A 51 1.72 -12.71 1.24
C GLY A 51 2.86 -12.54 0.25
N HIS A 52 4.07 -12.91 0.65
CA HIS A 52 5.26 -12.87 -0.18
C HIS A 52 5.77 -14.26 -0.53
N ARG A 53 6.53 -14.33 -1.63
CA ARG A 53 7.46 -15.44 -1.87
C ARG A 53 8.73 -15.18 -1.07
N ILE A 54 8.77 -15.67 0.15
CA ILE A 54 9.90 -15.53 1.06
C ILE A 54 10.49 -16.91 1.38
N THR A 55 11.82 -16.98 1.50
CA THR A 55 12.54 -18.18 1.91
C THR A 55 12.92 -18.06 3.39
N VAL A 56 12.81 -19.14 4.13
CA VAL A 56 13.31 -19.19 5.52
C VAL A 56 14.81 -18.93 5.52
N GLY A 57 15.26 -18.07 6.42
CA GLY A 57 16.65 -17.60 6.55
C GLY A 57 16.99 -16.37 5.69
N SER A 58 16.02 -15.78 4.94
CA SER A 58 16.28 -14.59 4.15
C SER A 58 15.84 -13.30 4.84
N GLU A 59 16.52 -12.20 4.52
CA GLU A 59 16.11 -10.85 4.89
C GLU A 59 14.77 -10.50 4.21
N PHE A 60 13.94 -9.68 4.83
CA PHE A 60 12.60 -9.33 4.33
C PHE A 60 12.21 -7.89 4.64
N GLY A 61 10.96 -7.50 4.33
CA GLY A 61 10.51 -6.11 4.34
C GLY A 61 10.79 -5.39 3.02
N HIS A 62 9.96 -4.42 2.64
CA HIS A 62 10.06 -3.76 1.34
C HIS A 62 9.50 -2.32 1.33
N GLU A 63 8.92 -1.84 2.41
CA GLU A 63 8.38 -0.50 2.57
C GLU A 63 9.36 0.33 3.43
N MET A 64 10.31 1.04 2.82
CA MET A 64 11.34 1.73 3.56
C MET A 64 11.72 3.08 2.96
N VAL A 65 12.25 3.96 3.80
CA VAL A 65 12.99 5.16 3.43
C VAL A 65 14.39 5.06 4.01
N SER A 66 15.38 5.48 3.23
CA SER A 66 16.79 5.25 3.53
C SER A 66 17.64 6.46 3.22
N GLU A 67 18.84 6.49 3.75
CA GLU A 67 19.92 7.40 3.40
C GLU A 67 21.01 6.65 2.63
N VAL A 68 21.55 7.24 1.59
CA VAL A 68 22.64 6.65 0.81
C VAL A 68 23.91 6.62 1.65
N PHE A 69 24.43 5.41 1.89
CA PHE A 69 25.64 5.18 2.69
C PHE A 69 26.90 4.99 1.84
N GLN A 70 26.79 4.29 0.71
CA GLN A 70 27.90 4.04 -0.21
C GLN A 70 27.44 4.11 -1.66
N VAL A 71 28.28 4.63 -2.55
CA VAL A 71 27.96 4.83 -3.97
C VAL A 71 29.06 4.23 -4.83
N GLY A 72 28.71 3.38 -5.80
CA GLY A 72 29.60 2.83 -6.78
C GLY A 72 30.08 3.88 -7.81
N LYS A 73 31.30 3.72 -8.29
CA LYS A 73 31.98 4.73 -9.15
C LYS A 73 31.25 5.09 -10.46
N ASN A 74 30.39 4.20 -10.97
CA ASN A 74 29.65 4.41 -12.21
C ASN A 74 28.25 4.99 -11.98
N VAL A 75 27.78 5.03 -10.71
CA VAL A 75 26.46 5.58 -10.35
C VAL A 75 26.48 7.10 -10.53
N LYS A 76 25.45 7.63 -11.19
CA LYS A 76 25.34 9.06 -11.48
C LYS A 76 24.16 9.67 -10.75
N ASN A 77 24.31 10.95 -10.37
CA ASN A 77 23.23 11.76 -9.76
C ASN A 77 22.72 11.24 -8.41
N ILE A 78 23.47 10.39 -7.73
CA ILE A 78 23.25 9.92 -6.38
C ILE A 78 24.52 10.13 -5.58
N LYS A 79 24.44 10.67 -4.39
CA LYS A 79 25.58 10.90 -3.48
C LYS A 79 25.29 10.39 -2.08
N VAL A 80 26.35 10.13 -1.34
CA VAL A 80 26.27 9.78 0.09
C VAL A 80 25.53 10.89 0.84
N GLY A 81 24.60 10.50 1.72
CA GLY A 81 23.74 11.39 2.49
C GLY A 81 22.42 11.75 1.79
N ASP A 82 22.22 11.41 0.51
CA ASP A 82 20.93 11.60 -0.15
C ASP A 82 19.86 10.73 0.52
N ARG A 83 18.71 11.33 0.84
CA ARG A 83 17.55 10.61 1.34
C ARG A 83 16.75 10.06 0.18
N VAL A 84 16.53 8.73 0.18
CA VAL A 84 15.98 8.02 -0.97
C VAL A 84 14.87 7.04 -0.56
N TYR A 85 13.96 6.83 -1.51
CA TYR A 85 13.03 5.72 -1.54
C TYR A 85 13.55 4.66 -2.52
N PRO A 86 13.99 3.49 -2.06
CA PRO A 86 14.31 2.35 -2.93
C PRO A 86 13.02 1.73 -3.47
N TYR A 87 12.93 1.57 -4.80
CA TYR A 87 11.77 1.00 -5.48
C TYR A 87 11.83 -0.53 -5.50
N PRO A 88 11.04 -1.27 -4.70
CA PRO A 88 11.25 -2.71 -4.47
C PRO A 88 11.17 -3.58 -5.72
N ARG A 89 10.44 -3.17 -6.75
CA ARG A 89 10.32 -3.91 -7.99
C ARG A 89 11.63 -3.97 -8.78
N LEU A 90 12.47 -2.96 -8.68
CA LEU A 90 13.75 -2.84 -9.38
C LEU A 90 14.93 -2.87 -8.41
N ALA A 91 14.79 -2.29 -7.23
CA ALA A 91 15.74 -2.34 -6.13
C ALA A 91 15.46 -3.59 -5.28
N LYS A 92 15.97 -4.74 -5.66
CA LYS A 92 15.63 -6.03 -5.06
C LYS A 92 16.53 -6.46 -3.89
N GLY A 93 17.38 -5.55 -3.40
CA GLY A 93 18.37 -5.89 -2.40
C GLY A 93 19.45 -6.83 -2.95
N ASP A 94 20.24 -7.41 -2.02
CA ASP A 94 21.19 -8.46 -2.39
C ASP A 94 20.43 -9.75 -2.70
N PRO A 95 20.43 -10.23 -3.95
CA PRO A 95 19.67 -11.42 -4.35
C PRO A 95 20.16 -12.72 -3.68
N LYS A 96 21.34 -12.69 -3.05
CA LYS A 96 21.88 -13.84 -2.29
C LYS A 96 21.33 -13.92 -0.86
N ARG A 97 20.82 -12.81 -0.34
CA ARG A 97 20.45 -12.68 1.06
C ARG A 97 18.99 -12.31 1.26
N ALA A 98 18.44 -11.43 0.44
CA ALA A 98 17.12 -10.88 0.64
C ALA A 98 16.04 -11.69 -0.10
N GLY A 99 15.00 -12.08 0.59
CA GLY A 99 13.79 -12.68 0.00
C GLY A 99 12.93 -11.65 -0.74
N THR A 100 13.03 -10.39 -0.29
CA THR A 100 12.45 -9.20 -0.91
C THR A 100 13.54 -8.14 -1.03
N THR A 101 13.27 -6.87 -0.67
CA THR A 101 14.29 -5.83 -0.67
C THR A 101 15.22 -5.89 0.55
N GLY A 102 14.75 -6.47 1.65
CA GLY A 102 15.49 -6.53 2.91
C GLY A 102 15.29 -5.28 3.79
N GLY A 103 14.13 -4.66 3.68
CA GLY A 103 13.81 -3.40 4.37
C GLY A 103 13.82 -3.47 5.89
N PHE A 104 13.81 -4.66 6.50
CA PHE A 104 13.95 -4.84 7.94
C PHE A 104 15.39 -5.10 8.41
N SER A 105 16.37 -4.94 7.53
CA SER A 105 17.79 -4.89 7.88
C SER A 105 18.32 -3.46 7.88
N GLU A 106 19.37 -3.18 8.64
CA GLU A 106 19.91 -1.82 8.81
C GLU A 106 20.49 -1.24 7.51
N TYR A 107 21.14 -2.08 6.68
CA TYR A 107 21.71 -1.68 5.40
C TYR A 107 21.19 -2.60 4.29
N VAL A 108 20.94 -2.01 3.13
CA VAL A 108 20.44 -2.72 1.95
C VAL A 108 21.31 -2.37 0.74
N LEU A 109 21.75 -3.40 0.01
CA LEU A 109 22.41 -3.24 -1.28
C LEU A 109 21.34 -3.05 -2.37
N ILE A 110 21.47 -2.00 -3.15
CA ILE A 110 20.63 -1.73 -4.32
C ILE A 110 21.49 -1.90 -5.58
N PRO A 111 21.35 -3.03 -6.27
CA PRO A 111 22.15 -3.30 -7.46
C PRO A 111 21.68 -2.45 -8.65
N ASN A 112 22.64 -2.02 -9.49
CA ASN A 112 22.41 -1.22 -10.69
C ASN A 112 21.52 0.01 -10.41
N ALA A 113 21.91 0.80 -9.42
CA ALA A 113 21.13 1.93 -8.95
C ALA A 113 21.01 3.03 -9.99
N GLU A 114 19.78 3.42 -10.29
CA GLU A 114 19.45 4.47 -11.26
C GLU A 114 18.37 5.37 -10.68
N LEU A 115 18.68 6.68 -10.58
CA LEU A 115 17.75 7.67 -10.05
C LEU A 115 16.50 7.82 -10.96
N GLY A 116 15.32 7.81 -10.36
CA GLY A 116 14.04 7.90 -11.07
C GLY A 116 13.53 6.58 -11.65
N LYS A 117 14.23 5.47 -11.39
CA LYS A 117 13.87 4.13 -11.86
C LYS A 117 13.89 3.09 -10.72
N GLY A 118 15.05 2.79 -10.17
CA GLY A 118 15.21 1.88 -9.02
C GLY A 118 15.34 2.60 -7.69
N VAL A 119 15.64 3.88 -7.71
CA VAL A 119 15.84 4.76 -6.56
C VAL A 119 15.22 6.11 -6.85
N TYR A 120 14.51 6.69 -5.89
CA TYR A 120 13.92 8.02 -5.98
C TYR A 120 14.41 8.90 -4.86
N ALA A 121 14.86 10.12 -5.18
CA ALA A 121 15.17 11.12 -4.16
C ALA A 121 13.88 11.52 -3.43
N VAL A 122 13.93 11.55 -2.11
CA VAL A 122 12.81 12.00 -1.28
C VAL A 122 12.94 13.50 -1.06
N PRO A 123 11.96 14.31 -1.48
CA PRO A 123 11.95 15.76 -1.26
C PRO A 123 12.04 16.12 0.23
N ASP A 124 12.69 17.23 0.55
CA ASP A 124 12.91 17.69 1.94
C ASP A 124 11.59 17.99 2.66
N GLU A 125 10.56 18.39 1.92
CA GLU A 125 9.23 18.66 2.46
C GLU A 125 8.54 17.41 3.01
N ILE A 126 8.90 16.20 2.55
CA ILE A 126 8.33 14.94 3.04
C ILE A 126 9.15 14.48 4.24
N SER A 127 8.55 14.31 5.41
CA SER A 127 9.27 13.78 6.58
C SER A 127 9.76 12.34 6.33
N SER A 128 10.79 11.90 7.06
CA SER A 128 11.24 10.50 6.91
C SER A 128 10.19 9.48 7.38
N LYS A 129 9.34 9.83 8.34
CA LYS A 129 8.21 8.98 8.73
C LYS A 129 7.20 8.85 7.61
N GLU A 130 6.75 9.97 7.05
CA GLU A 130 5.81 10.00 5.93
C GLU A 130 6.39 9.28 4.70
N ALA A 131 7.69 9.45 4.44
CA ALA A 131 8.37 8.81 3.32
C ALA A 131 8.41 7.26 3.42
N SER A 132 8.32 6.67 4.61
CA SER A 132 8.17 5.22 4.77
C SER A 132 6.85 4.69 4.20
N LEU A 133 5.89 5.57 3.96
CA LEU A 133 4.59 5.26 3.35
C LEU A 133 4.58 5.41 1.82
N ILE A 134 5.67 5.83 1.17
CA ILE A 134 5.70 6.01 -0.29
C ILE A 134 5.35 4.70 -1.00
N GLU A 135 5.91 3.58 -0.56
CA GLU A 135 5.65 2.27 -1.17
C GLU A 135 4.16 1.89 -1.10
N PRO A 136 3.53 1.76 0.07
CA PRO A 136 2.12 1.36 0.14
C PRO A 136 1.19 2.39 -0.51
N PHE A 137 1.51 3.68 -0.43
CA PHE A 137 0.75 4.72 -1.13
C PHE A 137 0.82 4.59 -2.64
N THR A 138 1.95 4.14 -3.17
CA THR A 138 2.12 3.89 -4.60
C THR A 138 1.26 2.71 -5.09
N VAL A 139 1.09 1.67 -4.26
CA VAL A 139 0.14 0.57 -4.54
C VAL A 139 -1.30 1.09 -4.60
N GLY A 140 -1.72 1.91 -3.64
CA GLY A 140 -3.05 2.53 -3.63
C GLY A 140 -3.26 3.51 -4.79
N CYS A 141 -2.26 4.33 -5.12
CA CYS A 141 -2.28 5.24 -6.25
C CYS A 141 -2.43 4.48 -7.58
N ARG A 142 -1.72 3.35 -7.73
CA ARG A 142 -1.89 2.48 -8.90
C ARG A 142 -3.30 1.94 -9.01
N ALA A 143 -3.92 1.52 -7.90
CA ALA A 143 -5.30 1.05 -7.92
C ALA A 143 -6.26 2.16 -8.38
N ALA A 144 -6.10 3.37 -7.87
CA ALA A 144 -6.87 4.53 -8.30
C ALA A 144 -6.67 4.81 -9.80
N ARG A 145 -5.43 4.84 -10.29
CA ARG A 145 -5.13 5.05 -11.72
C ARG A 145 -5.73 3.96 -12.62
N ARG A 146 -5.71 2.70 -12.17
CA ARG A 146 -6.29 1.56 -12.90
C ARG A 146 -7.81 1.63 -13.03
N SER A 147 -8.47 2.44 -12.23
CA SER A 147 -9.90 2.72 -12.42
C SER A 147 -10.18 3.74 -13.53
N PHE A 148 -9.15 4.33 -14.15
CA PHE A 148 -9.30 5.37 -15.17
C PHE A 148 -10.23 6.50 -14.72
N PRO A 149 -9.96 7.15 -13.57
CA PRO A 149 -10.89 8.10 -12.97
C PRO A 149 -11.07 9.33 -13.86
N ARG A 150 -12.31 9.81 -13.92
CA ARG A 150 -12.67 11.04 -14.61
C ARG A 150 -13.05 12.13 -13.60
N GLN A 151 -12.88 13.37 -14.01
CA GLN A 151 -13.28 14.51 -13.19
C GLN A 151 -14.76 14.44 -12.79
N GLY A 152 -15.03 14.57 -11.50
CA GLY A 152 -16.40 14.60 -10.97
C GLY A 152 -17.00 13.24 -10.62
N GLU A 153 -16.37 12.12 -10.97
CA GLU A 153 -16.85 10.77 -10.61
C GLU A 153 -16.86 10.52 -9.10
N ASN A 154 -17.73 9.65 -8.65
CA ASN A 154 -17.86 9.20 -7.27
C ASN A 154 -17.26 7.81 -7.08
N ALA A 155 -16.70 7.56 -5.88
CA ALA A 155 -16.04 6.28 -5.63
C ALA A 155 -16.37 5.70 -4.24
N ILE A 156 -16.36 4.36 -4.15
CA ILE A 156 -16.35 3.59 -2.91
C ILE A 156 -15.05 2.78 -2.85
N VAL A 157 -14.39 2.81 -1.68
CA VAL A 157 -13.21 2.01 -1.38
C VAL A 157 -13.54 1.05 -0.24
N PHE A 158 -13.40 -0.24 -0.47
CA PHE A 158 -13.55 -1.28 0.55
C PHE A 158 -12.20 -1.54 1.22
N GLY A 159 -12.14 -1.29 2.52
CA GLY A 159 -10.96 -1.37 3.36
C GLY A 159 -10.38 0.00 3.72
N ALA A 160 -10.34 0.32 5.03
CA ALA A 160 -9.73 1.53 5.59
C ALA A 160 -8.29 1.28 6.09
N GLY A 161 -7.58 0.32 5.50
CA GLY A 161 -6.15 0.11 5.71
C GLY A 161 -5.32 1.13 4.92
N THR A 162 -3.99 1.06 5.06
CA THR A 162 -3.05 1.97 4.38
C THR A 162 -3.31 2.05 2.87
N ILE A 163 -3.50 0.90 2.20
CA ILE A 163 -3.76 0.84 0.75
C ILE A 163 -5.10 1.49 0.38
N GLY A 164 -6.16 1.25 1.15
CA GLY A 164 -7.48 1.84 0.88
C GLY A 164 -7.48 3.35 1.07
N ILE A 165 -6.86 3.87 2.13
CA ILE A 165 -6.70 5.31 2.35
C ILE A 165 -5.85 5.94 1.24
N ALA A 166 -4.75 5.30 0.84
CA ALA A 166 -3.91 5.76 -0.26
C ALA A 166 -4.69 5.82 -1.59
N ALA A 167 -5.50 4.80 -1.89
CA ALA A 167 -6.36 4.78 -3.08
C ALA A 167 -7.41 5.90 -3.03
N ALA A 168 -8.03 6.15 -1.87
CA ALA A 168 -9.02 7.21 -1.71
C ALA A 168 -8.40 8.61 -1.90
N ILE A 169 -7.20 8.84 -1.34
CA ILE A 169 -6.44 10.08 -1.53
C ILE A 169 -6.09 10.26 -3.02
N ALA A 170 -5.59 9.21 -3.68
CA ALA A 170 -5.24 9.26 -5.09
C ALA A 170 -6.47 9.52 -5.99
N LEU A 171 -7.63 8.90 -5.71
CA LEU A 171 -8.88 9.21 -6.41
C LEU A 171 -9.25 10.68 -6.29
N LYS A 172 -9.13 11.27 -5.09
CA LYS A 172 -9.35 12.72 -4.89
C LYS A 172 -8.33 13.56 -5.65
N TYR A 173 -7.08 13.14 -5.68
CA TYR A 173 -6.01 13.82 -6.44
C TYR A 173 -6.29 13.77 -7.95
N PHE A 174 -6.80 12.66 -8.47
CA PHE A 174 -7.19 12.51 -9.88
C PHE A 174 -8.54 13.14 -10.25
N GLY A 175 -9.22 13.80 -9.30
CA GLY A 175 -10.40 14.62 -9.57
C GLY A 175 -11.75 13.99 -9.24
N CYS A 176 -11.81 12.85 -8.56
CA CYS A 176 -13.08 12.31 -8.07
C CYS A 176 -13.76 13.31 -7.12
N HIS A 177 -15.09 13.44 -7.24
CA HIS A 177 -15.89 14.41 -6.48
C HIS A 177 -16.05 13.98 -5.02
N LYS A 178 -16.60 12.79 -4.78
CA LYS A 178 -16.75 12.22 -3.44
C LYS A 178 -16.18 10.80 -3.39
N VAL A 179 -15.57 10.46 -2.26
CA VAL A 179 -15.05 9.12 -1.99
C VAL A 179 -15.54 8.68 -0.62
N MET A 180 -16.15 7.49 -0.55
CA MET A 180 -16.56 6.83 0.68
C MET A 180 -15.67 5.62 0.94
N ILE A 181 -15.19 5.48 2.17
CA ILE A 181 -14.40 4.33 2.61
C ILE A 181 -15.28 3.43 3.49
N CYS A 182 -15.33 2.14 3.18
CA CYS A 182 -16.08 1.13 3.92
C CYS A 182 -15.12 0.19 4.66
N ASP A 183 -15.38 -0.06 5.93
CA ASP A 183 -14.62 -1.01 6.77
C ASP A 183 -15.49 -1.50 7.94
N HIS A 184 -15.05 -2.53 8.65
CA HIS A 184 -15.66 -2.98 9.88
C HIS A 184 -15.06 -2.29 11.13
N SER A 185 -13.84 -1.74 11.03
CA SER A 185 -13.12 -1.11 12.13
C SER A 185 -13.49 0.36 12.27
N ASP A 186 -14.23 0.72 13.32
CA ASP A 186 -14.50 2.14 13.65
C ASP A 186 -13.21 2.93 13.88
N PHE A 187 -12.17 2.29 14.44
CA PHE A 187 -10.86 2.92 14.64
C PHE A 187 -10.26 3.42 13.32
N ARG A 188 -10.22 2.55 12.30
CA ARG A 188 -9.70 2.89 10.99
C ARG A 188 -10.60 3.87 10.23
N LEU A 189 -11.91 3.71 10.34
CA LEU A 189 -12.88 4.63 9.73
C LEU A 189 -12.79 6.03 10.31
N ASN A 190 -12.54 6.17 11.61
CA ASN A 190 -12.34 7.49 12.23
C ASN A 190 -11.10 8.18 11.65
N LYS A 191 -10.01 7.46 11.40
CA LYS A 191 -8.83 8.01 10.72
C LYS A 191 -9.14 8.45 9.28
N ALA A 192 -9.89 7.67 8.53
CA ALA A 192 -10.35 8.05 7.21
C ALA A 192 -11.24 9.31 7.23
N LYS A 193 -12.11 9.44 8.25
CA LYS A 193 -12.96 10.62 8.45
C LYS A 193 -12.14 11.88 8.79
N GLU A 194 -11.11 11.74 9.64
CA GLU A 194 -10.18 12.84 9.96
C GLU A 194 -9.46 13.36 8.71
N LEU A 195 -9.18 12.49 7.73
CA LEU A 195 -8.61 12.83 6.42
C LEU A 195 -9.63 13.43 5.43
N GLY A 196 -10.91 13.58 5.84
CA GLY A 196 -11.96 14.24 5.06
C GLY A 196 -12.75 13.31 4.14
N PHE A 197 -12.74 12.00 4.36
CA PHE A 197 -13.52 11.04 3.59
C PHE A 197 -14.90 10.77 4.21
N GLU A 198 -15.87 10.46 3.36
CA GLU A 198 -17.11 9.83 3.79
C GLU A 198 -16.80 8.41 4.27
N ILE A 199 -17.51 7.93 5.28
CA ILE A 199 -17.25 6.61 5.86
C ILE A 199 -18.53 5.78 5.98
N CYS A 200 -18.38 4.45 5.90
CA CYS A 200 -19.45 3.49 6.15
C CYS A 200 -18.90 2.30 6.95
N ASN A 201 -19.43 2.06 8.15
CA ASN A 201 -19.16 0.81 8.85
C ASN A 201 -20.12 -0.27 8.31
N ASN A 202 -19.64 -1.05 7.34
CA ASN A 202 -20.44 -2.05 6.65
C ASN A 202 -20.79 -3.30 7.50
N GLY A 203 -20.28 -3.39 8.72
CA GLY A 203 -20.78 -4.33 9.74
C GLY A 203 -22.00 -3.82 10.50
N LYS A 204 -22.34 -2.54 10.37
CA LYS A 204 -23.40 -1.85 11.14
C LYS A 204 -24.42 -1.14 10.26
N GLU A 205 -24.04 -0.74 9.04
CA GLU A 205 -24.84 0.08 8.13
C GLU A 205 -24.98 -0.63 6.76
N ASP A 206 -26.12 -0.42 6.12
CA ASP A 206 -26.33 -0.84 4.72
C ASP A 206 -25.54 0.09 3.78
N ILE A 207 -24.61 -0.49 3.02
CA ILE A 207 -23.71 0.24 2.12
C ILE A 207 -24.51 0.97 1.03
N LYS A 208 -25.50 0.30 0.41
CA LYS A 208 -26.28 0.86 -0.70
C LYS A 208 -27.10 2.06 -0.23
N ALA A 209 -27.81 1.92 0.87
CA ALA A 209 -28.60 3.01 1.45
C ALA A 209 -27.72 4.19 1.88
N LYS A 210 -26.55 3.92 2.48
CA LYS A 210 -25.58 4.95 2.83
C LYS A 210 -25.02 5.66 1.61
N ALA A 211 -24.67 4.91 0.56
CA ALA A 211 -24.16 5.45 -0.69
C ALA A 211 -25.21 6.32 -1.41
N GLN A 212 -26.49 5.90 -1.46
CA GLN A 212 -27.57 6.70 -2.02
C GLN A 212 -27.73 8.05 -1.29
N LYS A 213 -27.61 8.04 0.03
CA LYS A 213 -27.68 9.28 0.83
C LYS A 213 -26.52 10.22 0.54
N ILE A 214 -25.30 9.71 0.30
CA ILE A 214 -24.07 10.51 0.08
C ILE A 214 -23.97 10.98 -1.37
N PHE A 215 -24.19 10.08 -2.33
CA PHE A 215 -23.90 10.29 -3.75
C PHE A 215 -25.14 10.62 -4.58
N GLY A 216 -26.33 10.27 -4.09
CA GLY A 216 -27.59 10.34 -4.85
C GLY A 216 -27.96 9.02 -5.51
N GLY A 217 -29.07 9.03 -6.23
CA GLY A 217 -29.60 7.87 -6.95
C GLY A 217 -29.08 7.75 -8.38
N ALA A 218 -29.02 6.52 -8.87
CA ALA A 218 -28.70 6.16 -10.25
C ALA A 218 -29.49 4.92 -10.68
N ILE A 219 -29.33 4.49 -11.92
CA ILE A 219 -29.96 3.27 -12.47
C ILE A 219 -28.90 2.19 -12.66
N SER A 220 -29.20 0.99 -12.19
CA SER A 220 -28.49 -0.25 -12.49
C SER A 220 -29.32 -1.16 -13.40
N ALA A 221 -28.74 -2.26 -13.84
CA ALA A 221 -29.47 -3.31 -14.54
C ALA A 221 -30.60 -3.94 -13.71
N LEU A 222 -30.56 -3.81 -12.39
CA LEU A 222 -31.52 -4.37 -11.42
C LEU A 222 -32.49 -3.32 -10.85
N GLY A 223 -32.51 -2.09 -11.40
CA GLY A 223 -33.35 -0.98 -10.94
C GLY A 223 -32.54 0.13 -10.25
N GLU A 224 -33.17 0.82 -9.29
CA GLU A 224 -32.53 1.96 -8.60
C GLU A 224 -31.31 1.55 -7.77
N THR A 225 -30.26 2.38 -7.85
CA THR A 225 -29.03 2.20 -7.11
C THR A 225 -28.42 3.56 -6.71
N CYS A 226 -27.15 3.58 -6.28
CA CYS A 226 -26.41 4.78 -5.93
C CYS A 226 -25.55 5.29 -7.10
N ASP A 227 -25.29 6.61 -7.14
CA ASP A 227 -24.48 7.24 -8.17
C ASP A 227 -22.99 7.10 -7.88
N VAL A 228 -22.46 5.89 -8.08
CA VAL A 228 -21.05 5.53 -7.87
C VAL A 228 -20.47 4.92 -9.14
N ASP A 229 -19.37 5.50 -9.61
CA ASP A 229 -18.68 5.11 -10.84
C ASP A 229 -17.58 4.09 -10.61
N ILE A 230 -16.88 4.24 -9.49
CA ILE A 230 -15.64 3.50 -9.16
C ILE A 230 -15.79 2.76 -7.84
N TYR A 231 -15.38 1.50 -7.86
CA TYR A 231 -15.23 0.67 -6.67
C TYR A 231 -13.79 0.18 -6.59
N ILE A 232 -13.17 0.21 -5.39
CA ILE A 232 -11.83 -0.35 -5.16
C ILE A 232 -11.92 -1.37 -4.04
N ASP A 233 -11.52 -2.61 -4.32
CA ASP A 233 -11.32 -3.64 -3.31
C ASP A 233 -9.88 -3.64 -2.80
N ALA A 234 -9.67 -3.00 -1.64
CA ALA A 234 -8.42 -3.00 -0.88
C ALA A 234 -8.49 -3.88 0.38
N ALA A 235 -9.59 -4.60 0.61
CA ALA A 235 -9.80 -5.48 1.76
C ALA A 235 -9.66 -6.96 1.42
N GLY A 236 -10.07 -7.39 0.22
CA GLY A 236 -10.06 -8.77 -0.23
C GLY A 236 -11.03 -9.68 0.54
N ALA A 237 -12.06 -9.11 1.18
CA ALA A 237 -13.06 -9.90 1.88
C ALA A 237 -14.02 -10.60 0.92
N ASP A 238 -14.58 -11.71 1.34
CA ASP A 238 -15.63 -12.40 0.60
C ASP A 238 -16.88 -11.51 0.51
N GLY A 239 -17.61 -11.57 -0.58
CA GLY A 239 -18.84 -10.80 -0.81
C GLY A 239 -18.63 -9.38 -1.36
N ILE A 240 -17.40 -8.86 -1.51
CA ILE A 240 -17.16 -7.51 -2.04
C ILE A 240 -17.52 -7.42 -3.54
N ILE A 241 -17.16 -8.43 -4.33
CA ILE A 241 -17.49 -8.46 -5.76
C ILE A 241 -19.00 -8.56 -5.95
N GLU A 242 -19.66 -9.41 -5.19
CA GLU A 242 -21.11 -9.56 -5.19
C GLU A 242 -21.81 -8.27 -4.76
N THR A 243 -21.30 -7.59 -3.75
CA THR A 243 -21.79 -6.27 -3.33
C THR A 243 -21.69 -5.27 -4.47
N TYR A 244 -20.53 -5.19 -5.13
CA TYR A 244 -20.33 -4.33 -6.29
C TYR A 244 -21.35 -4.67 -7.41
N GLN A 245 -21.49 -5.94 -7.78
CA GLN A 245 -22.40 -6.34 -8.87
C GLN A 245 -23.87 -6.06 -8.55
N SER A 246 -24.26 -6.13 -7.27
CA SER A 246 -25.64 -5.85 -6.83
C SER A 246 -25.99 -4.37 -6.79
N MET A 247 -25.01 -3.49 -6.61
CA MET A 247 -25.23 -2.04 -6.43
C MET A 247 -24.55 -1.16 -7.46
N GLY A 248 -23.72 -1.71 -8.34
CA GLY A 248 -23.05 -0.95 -9.40
C GLY A 248 -24.05 -0.35 -10.38
N LYS A 249 -23.96 0.95 -10.65
CA LYS A 249 -24.73 1.57 -11.73
C LYS A 249 -24.21 1.11 -13.10
N VAL A 250 -24.97 1.33 -14.16
CA VAL A 250 -24.54 1.02 -15.53
C VAL A 250 -23.21 1.73 -15.82
N ASP A 251 -22.28 1.01 -16.48
CA ASP A 251 -20.91 1.48 -16.83
C ASP A 251 -19.99 1.75 -15.61
N SER A 252 -20.35 1.23 -14.43
CA SER A 252 -19.45 1.30 -13.27
C SER A 252 -18.34 0.26 -13.36
N ARG A 253 -17.25 0.48 -12.61
CA ARG A 253 -16.07 -0.38 -12.65
C ARG A 253 -15.46 -0.62 -11.26
N MET A 254 -14.95 -1.82 -11.07
CA MET A 254 -14.24 -2.22 -9.84
C MET A 254 -12.78 -2.51 -10.13
N VAL A 255 -11.89 -2.04 -9.25
CA VAL A 255 -10.47 -2.41 -9.24
C VAL A 255 -10.20 -3.28 -8.03
N VAL A 256 -9.58 -4.43 -8.24
CA VAL A 256 -9.14 -5.35 -7.19
C VAL A 256 -7.64 -5.17 -6.97
N VAL A 257 -7.26 -4.68 -5.80
CA VAL A 257 -5.86 -4.48 -5.39
C VAL A 257 -5.47 -5.38 -4.22
N ALA A 258 -6.44 -5.85 -3.45
CA ALA A 258 -6.19 -6.75 -2.33
C ALA A 258 -5.57 -8.06 -2.78
N VAL A 259 -4.54 -8.51 -2.04
CA VAL A 259 -3.84 -9.78 -2.29
C VAL A 259 -4.52 -10.88 -1.49
N LYS A 260 -5.36 -11.67 -2.16
CA LYS A 260 -6.02 -12.85 -1.57
C LYS A 260 -6.10 -13.98 -2.58
N ALA A 261 -5.61 -15.14 -2.20
CA ALA A 261 -5.71 -16.36 -3.02
C ALA A 261 -7.15 -16.90 -3.04
N GLY A 262 -7.48 -17.65 -4.11
CA GLY A 262 -8.75 -18.33 -4.28
C GLY A 262 -9.62 -17.78 -5.41
N LEU A 263 -10.67 -18.53 -5.75
CA LEU A 263 -11.65 -18.14 -6.74
C LEU A 263 -12.75 -17.27 -6.09
N ARG A 264 -13.30 -16.37 -6.88
CA ARG A 264 -14.45 -15.53 -6.51
C ARG A 264 -15.54 -15.71 -7.56
N PRO A 265 -16.81 -15.89 -7.16
CA PRO A 265 -17.91 -15.93 -8.09
C PRO A 265 -18.11 -14.57 -8.75
N ILE A 266 -18.48 -14.60 -10.04
CA ILE A 266 -18.86 -13.42 -10.81
C ILE A 266 -20.17 -13.75 -11.51
N ASP A 267 -21.19 -12.90 -11.31
CA ASP A 267 -22.42 -12.96 -12.07
C ASP A 267 -22.20 -12.33 -13.45
N VAL A 268 -22.04 -13.19 -14.46
CA VAL A 268 -21.80 -12.75 -15.84
C VAL A 268 -23.01 -12.06 -16.45
N LEU A 269 -24.24 -12.41 -16.03
CA LEU A 269 -25.46 -11.74 -16.52
C LEU A 269 -25.54 -10.30 -15.99
N ALA A 270 -25.26 -10.10 -14.70
CA ALA A 270 -25.16 -8.77 -14.11
C ALA A 270 -24.06 -7.92 -14.77
N MET A 271 -22.90 -8.51 -15.07
CA MET A 271 -21.84 -7.82 -15.83
C MET A 271 -22.31 -7.39 -17.22
N THR A 272 -23.03 -8.25 -17.96
CA THR A 272 -23.48 -7.97 -19.31
C THR A 272 -24.44 -6.79 -19.35
N TYR A 273 -25.51 -6.84 -18.55
CA TYR A 273 -26.51 -5.78 -18.54
C TYR A 273 -26.08 -4.52 -17.81
N GLY A 274 -25.25 -4.67 -16.76
CA GLY A 274 -24.67 -3.54 -16.04
C GLY A 274 -23.49 -2.88 -16.77
N GLN A 275 -22.97 -3.49 -17.85
CA GLN A 275 -21.75 -3.05 -18.54
C GLN A 275 -20.59 -2.88 -17.56
N HIS A 276 -20.51 -3.77 -16.57
CA HIS A 276 -19.56 -3.69 -15.49
C HIS A 276 -18.16 -4.13 -15.93
N ALA A 277 -17.10 -3.51 -15.38
CA ALA A 277 -15.72 -3.94 -15.53
C ALA A 277 -15.12 -4.33 -14.20
N ILE A 278 -14.38 -5.45 -14.16
CA ILE A 278 -13.54 -5.84 -13.02
C ILE A 278 -12.09 -5.86 -13.49
N ILE A 279 -11.23 -5.08 -12.84
CA ILE A 279 -9.87 -4.77 -13.28
C ILE A 279 -8.89 -5.13 -12.16
N GLY A 280 -7.84 -5.89 -12.47
CA GLY A 280 -6.77 -6.17 -11.53
C GLY A 280 -5.77 -5.02 -11.41
N SER A 281 -5.25 -4.80 -10.19
CA SER A 281 -4.16 -3.87 -9.92
C SER A 281 -3.07 -4.60 -9.13
N GLY A 282 -1.99 -5.00 -9.81
CA GLY A 282 -0.82 -5.65 -9.21
C GLY A 282 0.45 -4.87 -9.53
N GLY A 283 1.28 -4.60 -8.49
CA GLY A 283 2.47 -3.78 -8.62
C GLY A 283 2.15 -2.31 -8.92
N TYR A 284 3.15 -1.55 -9.35
CA TYR A 284 3.03 -0.13 -9.69
C TYR A 284 4.19 0.28 -10.61
N PHE A 285 4.16 1.51 -11.12
CA PHE A 285 5.12 2.04 -12.09
C PHE A 285 5.72 3.37 -11.61
N PRO A 286 6.80 3.85 -12.25
CA PRO A 286 7.46 5.11 -11.88
C PRO A 286 6.55 6.33 -11.83
N GLU A 287 5.53 6.41 -12.71
CA GLU A 287 4.57 7.50 -12.68
C GLU A 287 3.74 7.53 -11.37
N ASP A 288 3.42 6.35 -10.82
CA ASP A 288 2.65 6.26 -9.58
C ASP A 288 3.50 6.75 -8.38
N VAL A 289 4.81 6.48 -8.38
CA VAL A 289 5.76 6.99 -7.37
C VAL A 289 5.82 8.52 -7.41
N ARG A 290 5.92 9.11 -8.62
CA ARG A 290 5.96 10.58 -8.78
C ARG A 290 4.68 11.23 -8.29
N ASP A 291 3.52 10.66 -8.61
CA ASP A 291 2.24 11.19 -8.14
C ASP A 291 2.10 11.10 -6.62
N VAL A 292 2.52 10.00 -6.00
CA VAL A 292 2.51 9.86 -4.54
C VAL A 292 3.40 10.92 -3.88
N MET A 293 4.61 11.14 -4.40
CA MET A 293 5.46 12.21 -3.87
C MET A 293 4.82 13.59 -4.05
N ALA A 294 4.19 13.86 -5.20
CA ALA A 294 3.46 15.11 -5.43
C ALA A 294 2.25 15.26 -4.48
N ILE A 295 1.52 14.18 -4.21
CA ILE A 295 0.43 14.16 -3.23
C ILE A 295 0.96 14.50 -1.84
N MET A 296 2.05 13.88 -1.38
CA MET A 296 2.68 14.14 -0.09
C MET A 296 3.20 15.58 0.02
N GLN A 297 3.88 16.09 -1.03
CA GLN A 297 4.35 17.47 -1.09
C GLN A 297 3.21 18.50 -1.08
N SER A 298 2.03 18.16 -1.59
CA SER A 298 0.87 19.08 -1.62
C SER A 298 0.38 19.47 -0.24
N ARG A 299 0.71 18.70 0.81
CA ARG A 299 0.26 18.88 2.19
C ARG A 299 -1.25 18.99 2.37
N LYS A 300 -2.02 18.52 1.38
CA LYS A 300 -3.47 18.57 1.40
C LYS A 300 -4.09 17.60 2.40
N TRP A 301 -3.39 16.50 2.68
CA TRP A 301 -3.79 15.46 3.64
C TRP A 301 -2.67 15.25 4.64
N ASP A 302 -3.03 15.06 5.90
CA ASP A 302 -2.10 14.67 6.97
C ASP A 302 -1.82 13.16 6.88
N ILE A 303 -1.00 12.77 5.87
CA ILE A 303 -0.69 11.36 5.59
C ILE A 303 0.07 10.73 6.75
N GLU A 304 0.96 11.47 7.41
CA GLU A 304 1.72 10.95 8.56
C GLU A 304 0.80 10.50 9.71
N SER A 305 -0.39 11.08 9.84
CA SER A 305 -1.35 10.75 10.90
C SER A 305 -1.88 9.31 10.86
N ILE A 306 -1.74 8.60 9.73
CA ILE A 306 -2.11 7.18 9.65
C ILE A 306 -1.09 6.25 10.29
N ILE A 307 0.12 6.73 10.60
CA ILE A 307 1.12 6.00 11.38
C ILE A 307 0.67 6.03 12.83
N THR A 308 0.09 4.93 13.29
CA THR A 308 -0.47 4.83 14.64
C THR A 308 0.55 4.39 15.68
N ASP A 309 1.60 3.70 15.27
CA ASP A 309 2.57 3.13 16.17
C ASP A 309 3.99 3.16 15.54
N VAL A 310 4.97 3.50 16.37
CA VAL A 310 6.40 3.55 15.99
C VAL A 310 7.19 2.71 16.99
N TYR A 311 7.93 1.73 16.50
CA TYR A 311 8.76 0.85 17.33
C TYR A 311 10.25 0.99 17.00
N PRO A 312 11.15 0.81 17.95
CA PRO A 312 12.57 0.62 17.65
C PRO A 312 12.76 -0.72 16.93
N TRP A 313 13.79 -0.80 16.09
CA TRP A 313 14.09 -1.99 15.28
C TRP A 313 14.16 -3.28 16.11
N GLU A 314 14.70 -3.21 17.34
CA GLU A 314 14.83 -4.35 18.26
C GLU A 314 13.47 -4.97 18.64
N GLN A 315 12.39 -4.24 18.47
CA GLN A 315 11.01 -4.68 18.73
C GLN A 315 10.23 -5.03 17.45
N LEU A 316 10.91 -5.35 16.35
CA LEU A 316 10.26 -5.73 15.08
C LEU A 316 9.22 -6.86 15.24
N PRO A 317 9.47 -7.95 16.00
CA PRO A 317 8.44 -8.97 16.20
C PRO A 317 7.16 -8.42 16.84
N GLN A 318 7.29 -7.59 17.88
CA GLN A 318 6.17 -6.94 18.56
C GLN A 318 5.44 -5.94 17.64
N ALA A 319 6.20 -5.23 16.79
CA ALA A 319 5.64 -4.31 15.81
C ALA A 319 4.79 -5.05 14.77
N ILE A 320 5.22 -6.21 14.29
CA ILE A 320 4.45 -7.05 13.37
C ILE A 320 3.18 -7.60 14.05
N GLU A 321 3.29 -8.04 15.31
CA GLU A 321 2.13 -8.47 16.09
C GLU A 321 1.15 -7.30 16.34
N LYS A 322 1.65 -6.09 16.54
CA LYS A 322 0.78 -4.90 16.64
C LYS A 322 0.09 -4.61 15.32
N ALA A 323 0.80 -4.69 14.19
CA ALA A 323 0.24 -4.45 12.86
C ALA A 323 -0.89 -5.44 12.49
N SER A 324 -0.90 -6.64 13.06
CA SER A 324 -2.00 -7.60 12.87
C SER A 324 -3.31 -7.19 13.53
N ARG A 325 -3.29 -6.25 14.48
CA ARG A 325 -4.48 -5.81 15.25
C ARG A 325 -5.22 -4.69 14.54
N VAL A 326 -6.05 -5.06 13.59
CA VAL A 326 -6.83 -4.12 12.74
C VAL A 326 -7.78 -3.20 13.51
N ASP A 327 -8.14 -3.55 14.74
CA ASP A 327 -8.97 -2.75 15.66
C ASP A 327 -8.18 -1.68 16.44
N LYS A 328 -6.85 -1.73 16.42
CA LYS A 328 -5.95 -0.90 17.24
C LYS A 328 -4.74 -0.35 16.51
N ALA A 329 -4.56 -0.71 15.23
CA ALA A 329 -3.47 -0.23 14.40
C ALA A 329 -3.93 0.01 12.97
N LEU A 330 -3.41 1.06 12.34
CA LEU A 330 -3.63 1.32 10.93
C LEU A 330 -2.34 1.10 10.15
N ASN A 331 -1.30 1.86 10.44
CA ASN A 331 0.04 1.62 9.93
C ASN A 331 1.03 1.61 11.09
N VAL A 332 1.94 0.66 11.09
CA VAL A 332 2.99 0.47 12.09
C VAL A 332 4.34 0.57 11.39
N ILE A 333 5.23 1.37 11.94
CA ILE A 333 6.59 1.53 11.40
C ILE A 333 7.65 1.19 12.44
N ILE A 334 8.82 0.82 11.97
CA ILE A 334 10.03 0.70 12.79
C ILE A 334 11.05 1.78 12.42
N HIS A 335 11.89 2.16 13.39
CA HIS A 335 13.05 3.04 13.17
C HIS A 335 14.34 2.33 13.56
N TYR A 336 15.46 2.70 12.92
CA TYR A 336 16.79 2.08 13.09
C TYR A 336 17.69 2.88 14.02
#